data_b582498ec5a055a8b6f90d5317cb7bdc
#
_entry.id   b582498ec5a055a8b6f90d5317cb7bdc
#
_cell.length_a   1.000
_cell.length_b   1.000
_cell.length_c   1.000
_cell.angle_alpha   90.00
_cell.angle_beta   90.00
_cell.angle_gamma   90.00
#
_symmetry.space_group_name_H-M   'P 1'
#
loop_
_entity.id
_entity.type
_entity.pdbx_description
1 polymer ?
#
loop_
_entity_poly.entity_id
_entity_poly.type
_entity_poly.pdbx_seq_one_letter_code
_entity_poly.pdbx_strand_id
1 'polypeptide(L)'
;MLSPLQSKPYVDMTIACMQQFGFVVRETEQGYFVPGGQHAHACSGTVEGDYSQAAFFAVANAIGNQITMTNLNPDSVQGDKIIIEIAEKMCYNRNNHKPACFTLDAADIPDLVPILAVLATFGTHPSEIHGAARLKIKESDRLQATADLLNRLGGQVTILEDGLRIQPVERLHGGKVDSYGDHRIAMCAAIAATRCTAPVVIQGGECIEKSYPQFYEDYNRLGGNAHVIVLE
;
A
#
# COMPACT_ATOMS: atom_id res chain seq x y z
N MET A 1 -16.71 7.52 -25.74
CA MET A 1 -16.53 6.17 -25.15
C MET A 1 -16.05 6.40 -23.73
N LEU A 2 -16.80 5.99 -22.73
CA LEU A 2 -16.35 6.09 -21.34
C LEU A 2 -15.41 4.91 -21.09
N SER A 3 -14.22 5.19 -20.51
CA SER A 3 -13.34 4.12 -20.07
C SER A 3 -13.97 3.42 -18.84
N PRO A 4 -13.66 2.13 -18.61
CA PRO A 4 -14.07 1.48 -17.38
C PRO A 4 -13.65 2.28 -16.16
N LEU A 5 -14.54 2.42 -15.18
CA LEU A 5 -14.21 3.07 -13.91
C LEU A 5 -13.14 2.22 -13.21
N GLN A 6 -12.01 2.84 -12.88
CA GLN A 6 -10.96 2.25 -12.06
C GLN A 6 -10.92 2.97 -10.71
N SER A 7 -10.41 2.30 -9.70
CA SER A 7 -10.36 2.84 -8.34
C SER A 7 -11.76 3.20 -7.81
N LYS A 8 -12.77 2.38 -8.14
CA LYS A 8 -14.16 2.59 -7.69
C LYS A 8 -14.27 2.82 -6.18
N PRO A 9 -13.54 2.11 -5.31
CA PRO A 9 -13.62 2.32 -3.85
C PRO A 9 -13.32 3.76 -3.41
N TYR A 10 -12.45 4.49 -4.12
CA TYR A 10 -12.19 5.90 -3.80
C TYR A 10 -13.38 6.82 -4.16
N VAL A 11 -14.14 6.45 -5.19
CA VAL A 11 -15.40 7.14 -5.51
C VAL A 11 -16.43 6.81 -4.44
N ASP A 12 -16.53 5.55 -4.02
CA ASP A 12 -17.45 5.10 -2.98
C ASP A 12 -17.18 5.79 -1.64
N MET A 13 -15.90 5.97 -1.26
CA MET A 13 -15.50 6.76 -0.09
C MET A 13 -15.98 8.22 -0.19
N THR A 14 -15.82 8.82 -1.37
CA THR A 14 -16.29 10.19 -1.62
C THR A 14 -17.80 10.28 -1.48
N ILE A 15 -18.54 9.33 -2.06
CA ILE A 15 -20.00 9.27 -1.97
C ILE A 15 -20.44 9.09 -0.53
N ALA A 16 -19.83 8.16 0.21
CA ALA A 16 -20.15 7.93 1.62
C ALA A 16 -19.93 9.20 2.46
N CYS A 17 -18.83 9.91 2.24
CA CYS A 17 -18.57 11.18 2.88
C CYS A 17 -19.61 12.23 2.51
N MET A 18 -19.96 12.39 1.23
CA MET A 18 -21.00 13.30 0.78
C MET A 18 -22.35 13.00 1.45
N GLN A 19 -22.72 11.73 1.50
CA GLN A 19 -23.99 11.29 2.13
C GLN A 19 -24.01 11.59 3.64
N GLN A 20 -22.88 11.44 4.33
CA GLN A 20 -22.75 11.82 5.74
C GLN A 20 -23.06 13.30 5.98
N PHE A 21 -22.71 14.17 5.02
CA PHE A 21 -23.04 15.59 5.07
C PHE A 21 -24.39 15.95 4.42
N GLY A 22 -25.24 14.95 4.15
CA GLY A 22 -26.61 15.14 3.68
C GLY A 22 -26.76 15.30 2.17
N PHE A 23 -25.70 15.08 1.39
CA PHE A 23 -25.81 15.11 -0.07
C PHE A 23 -26.45 13.84 -0.61
N VAL A 24 -27.25 13.99 -1.65
CA VAL A 24 -27.82 12.90 -2.42
C VAL A 24 -26.92 12.66 -3.63
N VAL A 25 -26.40 11.44 -3.74
CA VAL A 25 -25.69 10.95 -4.91
C VAL A 25 -26.37 9.66 -5.34
N ARG A 26 -26.68 9.52 -6.62
CA ARG A 26 -27.34 8.34 -7.18
C ARG A 26 -26.44 7.70 -8.22
N GLU A 27 -26.17 6.42 -8.07
CA GLU A 27 -25.52 5.61 -9.09
C GLU A 27 -26.53 5.32 -10.20
N THR A 28 -26.10 5.41 -11.45
CA THR A 28 -26.88 5.16 -12.66
C THR A 28 -26.09 4.28 -13.62
N GLU A 29 -26.72 3.73 -14.63
CA GLU A 29 -26.05 2.93 -15.66
C GLU A 29 -24.96 3.72 -16.42
N GLN A 30 -25.02 5.05 -16.42
CA GLN A 30 -24.08 5.92 -17.13
C GLN A 30 -23.06 6.59 -16.23
N GLY A 31 -23.08 6.32 -14.91
CA GLY A 31 -22.21 6.93 -13.92
C GLY A 31 -22.95 7.43 -12.68
N TYR A 32 -22.64 8.63 -12.23
CA TYR A 32 -23.21 9.18 -11.00
C TYR A 32 -24.00 10.47 -11.29
N PHE A 33 -25.18 10.58 -10.70
CA PHE A 33 -25.99 11.80 -10.75
C PHE A 33 -25.98 12.49 -9.39
N VAL A 34 -25.57 13.75 -9.38
CA VAL A 34 -25.56 14.61 -8.20
C VAL A 34 -26.51 15.78 -8.46
N PRO A 35 -27.69 15.85 -7.80
CA PRO A 35 -28.59 16.98 -7.95
C PRO A 35 -27.92 18.30 -7.59
N GLY A 36 -28.18 19.35 -8.36
CA GLY A 36 -27.74 20.70 -8.01
C GLY A 36 -28.53 21.31 -6.84
N GLY A 37 -28.06 22.45 -6.31
CA GLY A 37 -28.74 23.22 -5.26
C GLY A 37 -28.75 22.57 -3.88
N GLN A 38 -27.96 21.53 -3.65
CA GLN A 38 -27.80 20.92 -2.33
C GLN A 38 -26.86 21.73 -1.44
N HIS A 39 -27.04 21.65 -0.14
CA HIS A 39 -26.19 22.25 0.87
C HIS A 39 -25.73 21.21 1.87
N ALA A 40 -24.47 21.33 2.31
CA ALA A 40 -23.94 20.47 3.35
C ALA A 40 -24.64 20.73 4.69
N HIS A 41 -24.95 19.68 5.40
CA HIS A 41 -25.44 19.75 6.77
C HIS A 41 -24.31 19.44 7.73
N ALA A 42 -24.23 20.20 8.83
CA ALA A 42 -23.25 19.93 9.87
C ALA A 42 -23.50 18.55 10.49
N CYS A 43 -22.45 17.76 10.59
CA CYS A 43 -22.50 16.48 11.29
C CYS A 43 -21.29 16.32 12.20
N SER A 44 -21.39 15.45 13.18
CA SER A 44 -20.28 15.07 14.06
C SER A 44 -19.92 13.62 13.77
N GLY A 45 -18.65 13.31 13.75
CA GLY A 45 -18.17 11.96 13.53
C GLY A 45 -16.68 11.84 13.84
N THR A 46 -16.20 10.61 13.84
CA THR A 46 -14.78 10.30 13.97
C THR A 46 -14.27 9.84 12.62
N VAL A 47 -13.15 10.37 12.17
CA VAL A 47 -12.46 9.87 10.97
C VAL A 47 -11.86 8.52 11.32
N GLU A 48 -12.20 7.52 10.54
CA GLU A 48 -11.64 6.17 10.69
C GLU A 48 -10.16 6.11 10.30
N GLY A 49 -9.46 5.04 10.74
CA GLY A 49 -8.09 4.78 10.34
C GLY A 49 -7.97 4.52 8.84
N ASP A 50 -6.84 4.94 8.28
CA ASP A 50 -6.53 4.79 6.86
C ASP A 50 -5.92 3.40 6.61
N TYR A 51 -6.62 2.56 5.86
CA TYR A 51 -6.15 1.23 5.50
C TYR A 51 -4.95 1.24 4.55
N SER A 52 -4.79 2.28 3.72
CA SER A 52 -3.60 2.42 2.89
C SER A 52 -2.34 2.61 3.74
N GLN A 53 -2.45 3.32 4.87
CA GLN A 53 -1.34 3.50 5.82
C GLN A 53 -1.17 2.26 6.72
N ALA A 54 -2.26 1.68 7.18
CA ALA A 54 -2.24 0.45 7.97
C ALA A 54 -1.60 -0.73 7.20
N ALA A 55 -1.67 -0.71 5.87
CA ALA A 55 -1.11 -1.75 5.00
C ALA A 55 0.38 -2.00 5.25
N PHE A 56 1.16 -0.95 5.54
CA PHE A 56 2.58 -1.10 5.84
C PHE A 56 2.81 -1.95 7.09
N PHE A 57 2.04 -1.71 8.14
CA PHE A 57 2.13 -2.46 9.39
C PHE A 57 1.48 -3.84 9.32
N ALA A 58 0.42 -4.01 8.53
CA ALA A 58 -0.16 -5.32 8.25
C ALA A 58 0.85 -6.24 7.54
N VAL A 59 1.57 -5.71 6.54
CA VAL A 59 2.64 -6.44 5.87
C VAL A 59 3.82 -6.67 6.81
N ALA A 60 4.22 -5.69 7.63
CA ALA A 60 5.25 -5.88 8.65
C ALA A 60 4.92 -7.09 9.55
N ASN A 61 3.66 -7.20 10.01
CA ASN A 61 3.20 -8.36 10.79
C ASN A 61 3.29 -9.66 9.99
N ALA A 62 2.83 -9.66 8.76
CA ALA A 62 2.85 -10.86 7.93
C ALA A 62 4.26 -11.36 7.62
N ILE A 63 5.26 -10.47 7.61
CA ILE A 63 6.66 -10.85 7.39
C ILE A 63 7.45 -11.12 8.69
N GLY A 64 6.80 -11.07 9.85
CA GLY A 64 7.37 -11.56 11.11
C GLY A 64 7.48 -10.56 12.25
N ASN A 65 6.90 -9.36 12.14
CA ASN A 65 6.78 -8.41 13.25
C ASN A 65 5.47 -8.64 14.03
N GLN A 66 5.30 -7.93 15.14
CA GLN A 66 4.09 -8.01 15.98
C GLN A 66 3.66 -6.60 16.38
N ILE A 67 2.72 -6.05 15.64
CA ILE A 67 2.22 -4.68 15.79
C ILE A 67 0.70 -4.73 15.97
N THR A 68 0.18 -4.08 16.98
CA THR A 68 -1.26 -3.92 17.18
C THR A 68 -1.72 -2.65 16.48
N MET A 69 -2.64 -2.80 15.54
CA MET A 69 -3.30 -1.70 14.85
C MET A 69 -4.66 -1.44 15.50
N THR A 70 -4.99 -0.17 15.72
CA THR A 70 -6.25 0.27 16.33
C THR A 70 -6.97 1.26 15.41
N ASN A 71 -8.25 1.52 15.70
CA ASN A 71 -9.08 2.47 14.95
C ASN A 71 -9.29 2.12 13.47
N LEU A 72 -9.16 0.84 13.12
CA LEU A 72 -9.54 0.35 11.80
C LEU A 72 -11.00 -0.11 11.84
N ASN A 73 -11.83 0.46 10.96
CA ASN A 73 -13.23 0.09 10.87
C ASN A 73 -13.40 -1.11 9.91
N PRO A 74 -13.82 -2.30 10.40
CA PRO A 74 -13.99 -3.47 9.54
C PRO A 74 -15.10 -3.29 8.50
N ASP A 75 -16.06 -2.40 8.74
CA ASP A 75 -17.14 -2.08 7.82
C ASP A 75 -16.82 -0.90 6.88
N SER A 76 -15.56 -0.44 6.87
CA SER A 76 -15.10 0.65 6.02
C SER A 76 -15.36 0.36 4.54
N VAL A 77 -15.68 1.40 3.78
CA VAL A 77 -15.78 1.38 2.32
C VAL A 77 -14.42 1.51 1.63
N GLN A 78 -13.33 1.68 2.37
CA GLN A 78 -11.98 1.72 1.83
C GLN A 78 -11.65 0.38 1.14
N GLY A 79 -11.33 0.41 -0.16
CA GLY A 79 -10.94 -0.79 -0.90
C GLY A 79 -9.68 -1.45 -0.34
N ASP A 80 -8.76 -0.63 0.16
CA ASP A 80 -7.48 -1.06 0.70
C ASP A 80 -7.59 -1.90 2.00
N LYS A 81 -8.79 -1.99 2.61
CA LYS A 81 -9.00 -2.89 3.77
C LYS A 81 -8.73 -4.37 3.47
N ILE A 82 -8.77 -4.77 2.20
CA ILE A 82 -8.45 -6.13 1.76
C ILE A 82 -7.02 -6.55 2.13
N ILE A 83 -6.13 -5.59 2.42
CA ILE A 83 -4.75 -5.89 2.82
C ILE A 83 -4.68 -6.77 4.06
N ILE A 84 -5.63 -6.60 4.99
CA ILE A 84 -5.67 -7.40 6.23
C ILE A 84 -5.86 -8.88 5.87
N GLU A 85 -6.85 -9.18 5.04
CA GLU A 85 -7.13 -10.56 4.61
C GLU A 85 -5.95 -11.15 3.83
N ILE A 86 -5.37 -10.39 2.89
CA ILE A 86 -4.24 -10.85 2.09
C ILE A 86 -3.04 -11.15 2.99
N ALA A 87 -2.70 -10.25 3.91
CA ALA A 87 -1.57 -10.38 4.81
C ALA A 87 -1.74 -11.59 5.76
N GLU A 88 -2.91 -11.75 6.35
CA GLU A 88 -3.24 -12.87 7.23
C GLU A 88 -3.17 -14.21 6.48
N LYS A 89 -3.73 -14.29 5.28
CA LYS A 89 -3.70 -15.50 4.44
C LYS A 89 -2.27 -15.88 4.05
N MET A 90 -1.45 -14.90 3.68
CA MET A 90 -0.04 -15.13 3.35
C MET A 90 0.73 -15.66 4.57
N CYS A 91 0.55 -15.05 5.73
CA CYS A 91 1.15 -15.50 6.99
C CYS A 91 0.69 -16.90 7.36
N TYR A 92 -0.62 -17.16 7.35
CA TYR A 92 -1.20 -18.47 7.63
C TYR A 92 -0.64 -19.56 6.71
N ASN A 93 -0.62 -19.30 5.39
CA ASN A 93 -0.14 -20.27 4.41
C ASN A 93 1.34 -20.61 4.64
N ARG A 94 2.18 -19.60 4.84
CA ARG A 94 3.60 -19.81 5.12
C ARG A 94 3.82 -20.63 6.39
N ASN A 95 3.12 -20.31 7.46
CA ASN A 95 3.26 -20.99 8.75
C ASN A 95 2.73 -22.43 8.73
N ASN A 96 1.84 -22.76 7.81
CA ASN A 96 1.27 -24.10 7.65
C ASN A 96 1.83 -24.85 6.42
N HIS A 97 2.98 -24.41 5.88
CA HIS A 97 3.64 -25.03 4.72
C HIS A 97 2.74 -25.15 3.48
N LYS A 98 1.78 -24.21 3.33
CA LYS A 98 0.95 -24.07 2.14
C LYS A 98 1.56 -23.04 1.19
N PRO A 99 1.17 -23.05 -0.09
CA PRO A 99 1.59 -22.01 -1.03
C PRO A 99 1.21 -20.62 -0.52
N ALA A 100 2.20 -19.83 -0.09
CA ALA A 100 2.04 -18.44 0.30
C ALA A 100 2.41 -17.56 -0.90
N CYS A 101 1.42 -17.30 -1.73
CA CYS A 101 1.48 -16.44 -2.92
C CYS A 101 0.08 -15.94 -3.26
N PHE A 102 -0.01 -15.01 -4.20
CA PHE A 102 -1.26 -14.52 -4.73
C PHE A 102 -1.12 -14.11 -6.20
N THR A 103 -2.24 -14.16 -6.91
CA THR A 103 -2.46 -13.46 -8.18
C THR A 103 -3.68 -12.57 -7.97
N LEU A 104 -3.54 -11.27 -8.20
CA LEU A 104 -4.60 -10.30 -7.96
C LEU A 104 -4.64 -9.19 -9.00
N ASP A 105 -5.84 -8.64 -9.19
CA ASP A 105 -6.08 -7.41 -9.93
C ASP A 105 -6.06 -6.22 -8.97
N ALA A 106 -5.19 -5.25 -9.24
CA ALA A 106 -4.99 -4.06 -8.43
C ALA A 106 -5.75 -2.82 -8.94
N ALA A 107 -6.65 -2.97 -9.91
CA ALA A 107 -7.38 -1.84 -10.50
C ALA A 107 -8.12 -0.99 -9.45
N ASP A 108 -8.62 -1.63 -8.40
CA ASP A 108 -9.36 -0.97 -7.32
C ASP A 108 -8.53 -0.72 -6.05
N ILE A 109 -7.29 -1.23 -5.99
CA ILE A 109 -6.38 -1.10 -4.84
C ILE A 109 -4.96 -0.69 -5.27
N PRO A 110 -4.82 0.29 -6.19
CA PRO A 110 -3.52 0.63 -6.78
C PRO A 110 -2.48 1.06 -5.77
N ASP A 111 -2.90 1.66 -4.68
CA ASP A 111 -2.01 2.18 -3.65
C ASP A 111 -1.40 1.08 -2.77
N LEU A 112 -1.94 -0.13 -2.80
CA LEU A 112 -1.37 -1.30 -2.13
C LEU A 112 -0.26 -1.98 -2.93
N VAL A 113 -0.13 -1.74 -4.25
CA VAL A 113 0.80 -2.49 -5.12
C VAL A 113 2.23 -2.50 -4.59
N PRO A 114 2.85 -1.37 -4.18
CA PRO A 114 4.22 -1.38 -3.69
C PRO A 114 4.40 -2.25 -2.45
N ILE A 115 3.49 -2.14 -1.48
CA ILE A 115 3.61 -2.90 -0.23
C ILE A 115 3.21 -4.38 -0.39
N LEU A 116 2.31 -4.68 -1.32
CA LEU A 116 1.99 -6.07 -1.71
C LEU A 116 3.19 -6.74 -2.39
N ALA A 117 3.98 -6.00 -3.16
CA ALA A 117 5.22 -6.54 -3.74
C ALA A 117 6.25 -6.88 -2.65
N VAL A 118 6.35 -6.05 -1.59
CA VAL A 118 7.17 -6.39 -0.40
C VAL A 118 6.67 -7.67 0.25
N LEU A 119 5.36 -7.81 0.47
CA LEU A 119 4.76 -9.02 1.04
C LEU A 119 5.06 -10.27 0.19
N ALA A 120 4.88 -10.17 -1.13
CA ALA A 120 5.11 -11.25 -2.07
C ALA A 120 6.57 -11.71 -2.10
N THR A 121 7.53 -10.79 -1.88
CA THR A 121 8.96 -11.10 -1.80
C THR A 121 9.28 -12.15 -0.72
N PHE A 122 8.48 -12.19 0.35
CA PHE A 122 8.62 -13.16 1.44
C PHE A 122 7.60 -14.30 1.39
N GLY A 123 7.00 -14.53 0.23
CA GLY A 123 6.15 -15.68 -0.04
C GLY A 123 6.93 -16.99 -0.14
N THR A 124 6.26 -18.05 -0.61
CA THR A 124 6.88 -19.36 -0.88
C THR A 124 6.79 -19.76 -2.36
N HIS A 125 5.96 -19.07 -3.13
CA HIS A 125 5.76 -19.26 -4.57
C HIS A 125 5.65 -17.90 -5.25
N PRO A 126 5.85 -17.84 -6.57
CA PRO A 126 5.71 -16.59 -7.33
C PRO A 126 4.33 -15.96 -7.16
N SER A 127 4.28 -14.63 -7.06
CA SER A 127 3.05 -13.85 -7.04
C SER A 127 2.98 -12.92 -8.24
N GLU A 128 1.77 -12.59 -8.68
CA GLU A 128 1.52 -11.66 -9.77
C GLU A 128 0.48 -10.61 -9.37
N ILE A 129 0.73 -9.39 -9.78
CA ILE A 129 -0.18 -8.24 -9.63
C ILE A 129 -0.45 -7.71 -11.03
N HIS A 130 -1.72 -7.63 -11.41
CA HIS A 130 -2.20 -7.11 -12.68
C HIS A 130 -3.07 -5.88 -12.47
N GLY A 131 -3.56 -5.25 -13.57
CA GLY A 131 -4.47 -4.10 -13.48
C GLY A 131 -3.81 -2.83 -12.95
N ALA A 132 -2.48 -2.75 -12.95
CA ALA A 132 -1.71 -1.71 -12.32
C ALA A 132 -1.11 -0.67 -13.30
N ALA A 133 -1.55 -0.63 -14.56
CA ALA A 133 -0.98 0.26 -15.59
C ALA A 133 -0.97 1.74 -15.19
N ARG A 134 -1.98 2.21 -14.43
CA ARG A 134 -2.08 3.60 -13.95
C ARG A 134 -0.99 3.98 -12.95
N LEU A 135 -0.28 3.02 -12.36
CA LEU A 135 0.80 3.31 -11.44
C LEU A 135 1.99 3.98 -12.11
N LYS A 136 2.10 3.89 -13.44
CA LYS A 136 3.14 4.58 -14.23
C LYS A 136 3.01 6.11 -14.22
N ILE A 137 1.84 6.64 -13.86
CA ILE A 137 1.53 8.08 -13.87
C ILE A 137 1.11 8.61 -12.48
N LYS A 138 1.55 7.95 -11.41
CA LYS A 138 1.36 8.41 -10.02
C LYS A 138 2.48 9.40 -9.63
N GLU A 139 2.82 9.50 -8.34
CA GLU A 139 3.91 10.35 -7.83
C GLU A 139 5.27 10.01 -8.45
N SER A 140 5.45 8.74 -8.76
CA SER A 140 6.53 8.17 -9.54
C SER A 140 5.95 7.16 -10.55
N ASP A 141 6.75 6.60 -11.46
CA ASP A 141 6.40 5.31 -12.05
C ASP A 141 6.55 4.26 -10.97
N ARG A 142 5.44 3.99 -10.24
CA ARG A 142 5.43 3.08 -9.08
C ARG A 142 5.77 1.65 -9.44
N LEU A 143 5.51 1.20 -10.67
CA LEU A 143 5.91 -0.14 -11.09
C LEU A 143 7.43 -0.22 -11.17
N GLN A 144 8.05 0.76 -11.84
CA GLN A 144 9.50 0.85 -11.95
C GLN A 144 10.15 1.05 -10.58
N ALA A 145 9.67 2.02 -9.80
CA ALA A 145 10.23 2.34 -8.48
C ALA A 145 10.14 1.15 -7.51
N THR A 146 9.02 0.39 -7.53
CA THR A 146 8.87 -0.82 -6.70
C THR A 146 9.83 -1.92 -7.13
N ALA A 147 9.96 -2.16 -8.45
CA ALA A 147 10.88 -3.16 -8.96
C ALA A 147 12.34 -2.79 -8.64
N ASP A 148 12.72 -1.53 -8.84
CA ASP A 148 14.06 -1.04 -8.53
C ASP A 148 14.38 -1.16 -7.05
N LEU A 149 13.45 -0.74 -6.18
CA LEU A 149 13.58 -0.87 -4.74
C LEU A 149 13.92 -2.31 -4.34
N LEU A 150 13.06 -3.26 -4.71
CA LEU A 150 13.19 -4.64 -4.28
C LEU A 150 14.40 -5.32 -4.92
N ASN A 151 14.65 -5.11 -6.22
CA ASN A 151 15.80 -5.69 -6.91
C ASN A 151 17.14 -5.16 -6.37
N ARG A 152 17.24 -3.88 -6.00
CA ARG A 152 18.44 -3.33 -5.35
C ARG A 152 18.71 -3.95 -3.98
N LEU A 153 17.68 -4.38 -3.28
CA LEU A 153 17.79 -5.07 -2.00
C LEU A 153 18.00 -6.59 -2.16
N GLY A 154 18.10 -7.11 -3.38
CA GLY A 154 18.31 -8.53 -3.66
C GLY A 154 17.02 -9.34 -3.89
N GLY A 155 15.89 -8.66 -4.06
CA GLY A 155 14.64 -9.25 -4.52
C GLY A 155 14.68 -9.63 -6.01
N GLN A 156 13.61 -10.23 -6.49
CA GLN A 156 13.46 -10.66 -7.88
C GLN A 156 12.09 -10.25 -8.42
N VAL A 157 12.00 -9.02 -8.89
CA VAL A 157 10.77 -8.42 -9.42
C VAL A 157 10.92 -8.13 -10.90
N THR A 158 9.97 -8.59 -11.69
CA THR A 158 9.87 -8.33 -13.13
C THR A 158 8.64 -7.46 -13.39
N ILE A 159 8.83 -6.39 -14.16
CA ILE A 159 7.75 -5.53 -14.60
C ILE A 159 7.03 -6.20 -15.76
N LEU A 160 5.71 -6.33 -15.64
CA LEU A 160 4.81 -6.78 -16.69
C LEU A 160 4.24 -5.58 -17.47
N GLU A 161 3.45 -5.80 -18.49
CA GLU A 161 2.81 -4.75 -19.28
C GLU A 161 1.94 -3.84 -18.39
N ASP A 162 1.17 -4.44 -17.48
CA ASP A 162 0.23 -3.76 -16.57
C ASP A 162 0.40 -4.13 -15.09
N GLY A 163 1.59 -4.60 -14.68
CA GLY A 163 1.77 -5.06 -13.32
C GLY A 163 3.17 -5.53 -12.97
N LEU A 164 3.24 -6.43 -11.99
CA LEU A 164 4.50 -6.98 -11.48
C LEU A 164 4.39 -8.49 -11.30
N ARG A 165 5.49 -9.21 -11.59
CA ARG A 165 5.72 -10.58 -11.14
C ARG A 165 6.84 -10.58 -10.12
N ILE A 166 6.59 -11.18 -8.97
CA ILE A 166 7.51 -11.22 -7.85
C ILE A 166 7.88 -12.67 -7.57
N GLN A 167 9.18 -12.98 -7.63
CA GLN A 167 9.69 -14.26 -7.15
C GLN A 167 10.06 -14.13 -5.68
N PRO A 168 9.71 -15.12 -4.84
CA PRO A 168 10.08 -15.08 -3.44
C PRO A 168 11.59 -15.26 -3.26
N VAL A 169 12.12 -14.62 -2.22
CA VAL A 169 13.50 -14.79 -1.78
C VAL A 169 13.55 -15.07 -0.28
N GLU A 170 14.56 -15.76 0.17
CA GLU A 170 14.71 -16.09 1.59
C GLU A 170 15.02 -14.83 2.42
N ARG A 171 15.84 -13.93 1.88
CA ARG A 171 16.33 -12.71 2.55
C ARG A 171 16.57 -11.60 1.55
N LEU A 172 16.46 -10.38 2.04
CA LEU A 172 16.97 -9.19 1.37
C LEU A 172 18.32 -8.80 1.99
N HIS A 173 19.16 -8.10 1.21
CA HIS A 173 20.54 -7.84 1.62
C HIS A 173 20.72 -6.53 2.38
N GLY A 174 19.92 -5.52 2.08
CA GLY A 174 20.14 -4.14 2.46
C GLY A 174 20.89 -3.38 1.36
N GLY A 175 21.14 -2.09 1.60
CA GLY A 175 21.84 -1.23 0.64
C GLY A 175 21.20 0.14 0.48
N LYS A 176 21.58 0.87 -0.57
CA LYS A 176 21.04 2.20 -0.87
C LYS A 176 19.94 2.11 -1.91
N VAL A 177 18.78 2.70 -1.60
CA VAL A 177 17.59 2.77 -2.45
C VAL A 177 17.13 4.22 -2.60
N ASP A 178 16.39 4.50 -3.65
CA ASP A 178 15.77 5.79 -3.93
C ASP A 178 14.28 5.69 -3.70
N SER A 179 13.69 6.67 -3.02
CA SER A 179 12.23 6.79 -2.87
C SER A 179 11.55 7.32 -4.14
N TYR A 180 12.31 7.88 -5.06
CA TYR A 180 11.77 8.61 -6.23
C TYR A 180 10.80 9.75 -5.85
N GLY A 181 10.96 10.33 -4.63
CA GLY A 181 10.02 11.31 -4.08
C GLY A 181 8.63 10.76 -3.79
N ASP A 182 8.47 9.44 -3.79
CA ASP A 182 7.19 8.76 -3.51
C ASP A 182 7.20 8.19 -2.08
N HIS A 183 6.29 8.73 -1.27
CA HIS A 183 6.15 8.34 0.14
C HIS A 183 5.87 6.83 0.33
N ARG A 184 5.14 6.20 -0.60
CA ARG A 184 4.85 4.77 -0.54
C ARG A 184 6.09 3.92 -0.77
N ILE A 185 6.96 4.35 -1.68
CA ILE A 185 8.24 3.68 -1.93
C ILE A 185 9.17 3.82 -0.71
N ALA A 186 9.24 5.02 -0.11
CA ALA A 186 10.01 5.24 1.10
C ALA A 186 9.54 4.35 2.27
N MET A 187 8.22 4.29 2.52
CA MET A 187 7.65 3.44 3.56
C MET A 187 7.83 1.94 3.25
N CYS A 188 7.69 1.51 1.99
CA CYS A 188 8.00 0.14 1.57
C CYS A 188 9.46 -0.24 1.85
N ALA A 189 10.40 0.67 1.59
CA ALA A 189 11.81 0.45 1.88
C ALA A 189 12.05 0.24 3.38
N ALA A 190 11.41 1.02 4.24
CA ALA A 190 11.51 0.87 5.69
C ALA A 190 10.92 -0.47 6.18
N ILE A 191 9.77 -0.90 5.64
CA ILE A 191 9.19 -2.20 6.00
C ILE A 191 10.07 -3.35 5.49
N ALA A 192 10.56 -3.29 4.25
CA ALA A 192 11.47 -4.29 3.69
C ALA A 192 12.78 -4.38 4.52
N ALA A 193 13.27 -3.25 5.03
CA ALA A 193 14.49 -3.18 5.86
C ALA A 193 14.39 -4.05 7.12
N THR A 194 13.20 -4.30 7.67
CA THR A 194 13.01 -5.19 8.83
C THR A 194 13.42 -6.65 8.54
N ARG A 195 13.58 -7.00 7.26
CA ARG A 195 13.96 -8.33 6.78
C ARG A 195 15.27 -8.33 5.98
N CYS A 196 16.00 -7.23 5.99
CA CYS A 196 17.32 -7.14 5.39
C CYS A 196 18.42 -7.65 6.35
N THR A 197 19.49 -8.17 5.79
CA THR A 197 20.68 -8.63 6.55
C THR A 197 21.67 -7.50 6.87
N ALA A 198 21.48 -6.33 6.25
CA ALA A 198 22.28 -5.12 6.47
C ALA A 198 21.38 -3.88 6.41
N PRO A 199 21.87 -2.72 6.90
CA PRO A 199 21.09 -1.48 6.87
C PRO A 199 20.64 -1.08 5.46
N VAL A 200 19.48 -0.40 5.41
CA VAL A 200 18.94 0.21 4.19
C VAL A 200 19.05 1.72 4.32
N VAL A 201 19.69 2.37 3.35
CA VAL A 201 19.74 3.83 3.23
C VAL A 201 18.71 4.27 2.22
N ILE A 202 17.71 5.03 2.65
CA ILE A 202 16.61 5.54 1.82
C ILE A 202 16.93 6.98 1.43
N GLN A 203 17.22 7.20 0.14
CA GLN A 203 17.41 8.55 -0.39
C GLN A 203 16.02 9.19 -0.62
N GLY A 204 15.85 10.44 -0.18
CA GLY A 204 14.57 11.16 -0.29
C GLY A 204 13.51 10.62 0.68
N GLY A 205 13.90 10.07 1.82
CA GLY A 205 12.97 9.49 2.80
C GLY A 205 12.00 10.49 3.41
N GLU A 206 12.31 11.79 3.36
CA GLU A 206 11.45 12.89 3.83
C GLU A 206 10.14 13.01 3.05
N CYS A 207 10.01 12.42 1.88
CA CYS A 207 8.78 12.46 1.08
C CYS A 207 7.57 11.83 1.80
N ILE A 208 7.76 11.12 2.91
CA ILE A 208 6.69 10.59 3.77
C ILE A 208 5.80 11.71 4.33
N GLU A 209 6.32 12.94 4.44
CA GLU A 209 5.56 14.11 4.93
C GLU A 209 4.28 14.36 4.15
N LYS A 210 4.21 13.87 2.90
CA LYS A 210 3.02 13.99 2.05
C LYS A 210 1.78 13.29 2.61
N SER A 211 1.94 12.15 3.28
CA SER A 211 0.80 11.33 3.69
C SER A 211 0.90 10.76 5.11
N TYR A 212 2.10 10.57 5.63
CA TYR A 212 2.33 10.04 6.98
C TYR A 212 3.57 10.69 7.61
N PRO A 213 3.48 11.96 8.02
CA PRO A 213 4.64 12.71 8.54
C PRO A 213 5.33 12.04 9.73
N GLN A 214 4.58 11.36 10.60
CA GLN A 214 5.11 10.68 11.78
C GLN A 214 5.58 9.24 11.52
N PHE A 215 5.61 8.76 10.27
CA PHE A 215 5.89 7.36 9.96
C PHE A 215 7.19 6.84 10.60
N TYR A 216 8.31 7.57 10.48
CA TYR A 216 9.58 7.12 11.06
C TYR A 216 9.60 7.22 12.58
N GLU A 217 8.86 8.16 13.18
CA GLU A 217 8.69 8.23 14.65
C GLU A 217 7.93 7.01 15.15
N ASP A 218 6.80 6.68 14.50
CA ASP A 218 6.01 5.50 14.85
C ASP A 218 6.78 4.21 14.58
N TYR A 219 7.50 4.13 13.46
CA TYR A 219 8.38 3.01 13.14
C TYR A 219 9.40 2.77 14.27
N ASN A 220 10.04 3.84 14.78
CA ASN A 220 10.99 3.75 15.88
C ASN A 220 10.32 3.38 17.21
N ARG A 221 9.15 3.93 17.53
CA ARG A 221 8.37 3.55 18.72
C ARG A 221 7.99 2.07 18.73
N LEU A 222 7.78 1.51 17.56
CA LEU A 222 7.44 0.10 17.37
C LEU A 222 8.67 -0.84 17.38
N GLY A 223 9.87 -0.30 17.65
CA GLY A 223 11.10 -1.08 17.75
C GLY A 223 11.98 -1.05 16.50
N GLY A 224 11.63 -0.25 15.51
CA GLY A 224 12.50 0.06 14.39
C GLY A 224 13.69 0.92 14.81
N ASN A 225 14.62 1.13 13.88
CA ASN A 225 15.80 1.99 14.08
C ASN A 225 16.03 2.80 12.81
N ALA A 226 15.30 3.89 12.66
CA ALA A 226 15.45 4.83 11.56
C ALA A 226 16.00 6.17 12.07
N HIS A 227 16.97 6.74 11.38
CA HIS A 227 17.53 8.05 11.68
C HIS A 227 17.97 8.76 10.40
N VAL A 228 17.98 10.07 10.46
CA VAL A 228 18.43 10.91 9.33
C VAL A 228 19.96 10.87 9.25
N ILE A 229 20.47 10.64 8.04
CA ILE A 229 21.90 10.78 7.73
C ILE A 229 22.04 12.06 6.91
N VAL A 230 22.74 13.05 7.46
CA VAL A 230 23.14 14.25 6.72
C VAL A 230 24.45 13.91 6.01
N LEU A 231 24.44 13.87 4.69
CA LEU A 231 25.66 13.74 3.89
C LEU A 231 26.27 15.15 3.77
N GLU A 232 27.44 15.35 4.35
CA GLU A 232 28.25 16.57 4.18
C GLU A 232 28.83 16.65 2.76
#